data_b6bfe77b79645ae57d9ea32ceba219e4
#
_entry.id   b6bfe77b79645ae57d9ea32ceba219e4
#
_cell.length_a   1.000
_cell.length_b   1.000
_cell.length_c   1.000
_cell.angle_alpha   90.00
_cell.angle_beta   90.00
_cell.angle_gamma   90.00
#
_symmetry.space_group_name_H-M   'P 1'
#
loop_
_entity.id
_entity.type
_entity.pdbx_description
1 polymer ?
#
loop_
_entity_poly.entity_id
_entity_poly.type
_entity_poly.pdbx_seq_one_letter_code
_entity_poly.pdbx_strand_id
1 'polypeptide(L)'
;MARANPQWQHFSSCGEVLVVFQGPHAYVSPSWYSSPGVPTWNYAVVHLRGKTRLIESEAELEALVERLTHVYESHRPNPWKPNLTGERRTKLLNMIVGFEIEVTDIQGKFKLSQHRPTEDQQSVVEKLGQSSNQTEVAVATLMSGVRPAEF
;
A
#
# COMPACT_ATOMS: atom_id res chain seq x y z
N MET A 1 12.01 -10.00 -2.79
CA MET A 1 11.01 -11.07 -3.14
C MET A 1 11.67 -12.45 -3.11
N ALA A 2 10.89 -13.54 -3.05
CA ALA A 2 11.46 -14.87 -3.16
C ALA A 2 12.06 -15.12 -4.57
N ARG A 3 13.24 -15.74 -4.65
CA ARG A 3 13.89 -16.07 -5.93
C ARG A 3 13.08 -17.05 -6.77
N ALA A 4 12.26 -17.89 -6.13
CA ALA A 4 11.34 -18.80 -6.81
C ALA A 4 10.18 -18.10 -7.56
N ASN A 5 9.89 -16.83 -7.23
CA ASN A 5 8.93 -16.05 -8.01
C ASN A 5 9.62 -15.53 -9.28
N PRO A 6 9.21 -15.93 -10.51
CA PRO A 6 9.89 -15.56 -11.73
C PRO A 6 9.78 -14.09 -12.12
N GLN A 7 8.95 -13.31 -11.45
CA GLN A 7 8.68 -11.90 -11.79
C GLN A 7 9.94 -11.04 -11.85
N TRP A 8 10.94 -11.31 -10.99
CA TRP A 8 12.19 -10.55 -10.98
C TRP A 8 12.97 -10.63 -12.30
N GLN A 9 12.78 -11.70 -13.09
CA GLN A 9 13.43 -11.86 -14.39
C GLN A 9 12.96 -10.80 -15.40
N HIS A 10 11.76 -10.29 -15.22
CA HIS A 10 11.22 -9.23 -16.07
C HIS A 10 11.81 -7.86 -15.75
N PHE A 11 12.38 -7.66 -14.57
CA PHE A 11 12.88 -6.35 -14.14
C PHE A 11 14.05 -5.84 -15.00
N SER A 12 14.84 -6.74 -15.56
CA SER A 12 15.96 -6.37 -16.45
C SER A 12 15.50 -6.11 -17.90
N SER A 13 14.34 -6.64 -18.30
CA SER A 13 13.81 -6.53 -19.68
C SER A 13 12.70 -5.47 -19.81
N CYS A 14 12.01 -5.13 -18.73
CA CYS A 14 10.98 -4.11 -18.71
C CYS A 14 11.60 -2.73 -18.45
N GLY A 15 11.29 -1.75 -19.30
CA GLY A 15 11.80 -0.38 -19.13
C GLY A 15 11.20 0.32 -17.90
N GLU A 16 10.00 -0.07 -17.49
CA GLU A 16 9.28 0.52 -16.36
C GLU A 16 8.34 -0.50 -15.72
N VAL A 17 8.14 -0.37 -14.41
CA VAL A 17 7.18 -1.15 -13.63
C VAL A 17 6.13 -0.26 -13.00
N LEU A 18 4.96 -0.84 -12.74
CA LEU A 18 3.88 -0.23 -11.96
C LEU A 18 3.79 -0.94 -10.61
N VAL A 19 3.86 -0.16 -9.54
CA VAL A 19 3.53 -0.61 -8.17
C VAL A 19 2.20 0.03 -7.76
N VAL A 20 1.28 -0.78 -7.29
CA VAL A 20 -0.04 -0.34 -6.81
C VAL A 20 -0.10 -0.54 -5.31
N PHE A 21 -0.27 0.57 -4.59
CA PHE A 21 -0.58 0.55 -3.16
C PHE A 21 -2.08 0.78 -3.00
N GLN A 22 -2.79 -0.30 -2.73
CA GLN A 22 -4.22 -0.25 -2.49
C GLN A 22 -4.48 0.08 -1.02
N GLY A 23 -5.15 1.20 -0.79
CA GLY A 23 -5.64 1.60 0.52
C GLY A 23 -7.04 1.06 0.80
N PRO A 24 -7.71 1.59 1.84
CA PRO A 24 -9.06 1.20 2.18
C PRO A 24 -10.04 1.48 1.03
N HIS A 25 -11.05 0.62 0.91
CA HIS A 25 -12.10 0.74 -0.08
C HIS A 25 -13.42 0.22 0.49
N ALA A 26 -14.53 0.81 0.07
CA ALA A 26 -15.86 0.43 0.50
C ALA A 26 -16.89 0.66 -0.60
N TYR A 27 -17.86 -0.25 -0.67
CA TYR A 27 -19.08 -0.01 -1.44
C TYR A 27 -19.93 1.06 -0.74
N VAL A 28 -20.52 1.96 -1.54
CA VAL A 28 -21.42 3.01 -1.04
C VAL A 28 -22.78 2.82 -1.69
N SER A 29 -23.77 2.52 -0.84
CA SER A 29 -25.14 2.34 -1.29
C SER A 29 -25.81 3.70 -1.57
N PRO A 30 -26.55 3.84 -2.70
CA PRO A 30 -27.34 5.03 -2.95
C PRO A 30 -28.49 5.23 -1.95
N SER A 31 -28.86 4.18 -1.21
CA SER A 31 -29.87 4.28 -0.15
C SER A 31 -29.42 5.10 1.07
N TRP A 32 -28.14 5.42 1.15
CA TRP A 32 -27.58 6.26 2.22
C TRP A 32 -27.61 7.74 1.90
N TYR A 33 -27.97 8.11 0.65
CA TYR A 33 -28.08 9.50 0.22
C TYR A 33 -29.48 10.06 0.43
N SER A 34 -29.57 11.32 0.77
CA SER A 34 -30.80 12.12 0.72
C SER A 34 -31.10 12.61 -0.71
N SER A 35 -30.05 12.79 -1.52
CA SER A 35 -30.13 13.18 -2.93
C SER A 35 -30.11 11.97 -3.88
N PRO A 36 -30.59 12.09 -5.13
CA PRO A 36 -30.50 11.02 -6.10
C PRO A 36 -29.06 10.56 -6.33
N GLY A 37 -28.85 9.24 -6.33
CA GLY A 37 -27.52 8.66 -6.50
C GLY A 37 -27.55 7.29 -7.16
N VAL A 38 -26.36 6.79 -7.47
CA VAL A 38 -26.12 5.45 -8.01
C VAL A 38 -25.11 4.71 -7.13
N PRO A 39 -25.12 3.38 -7.15
CA PRO A 39 -24.10 2.58 -6.47
C PRO A 39 -22.70 2.99 -6.88
N THR A 40 -21.78 3.08 -5.92
CA THR A 40 -20.39 3.44 -6.20
C THR A 40 -19.44 2.81 -5.19
N TRP A 41 -18.14 3.03 -5.40
CA TRP A 41 -17.08 2.67 -4.47
C TRP A 41 -16.32 3.93 -4.05
N ASN A 42 -16.05 4.04 -2.76
CA ASN A 42 -15.03 4.94 -2.23
C ASN A 42 -13.74 4.16 -2.00
N TYR A 43 -12.60 4.77 -2.31
CA TYR A 43 -11.30 4.12 -2.21
C TYR A 43 -10.16 5.14 -2.19
N ALA A 44 -9.02 4.68 -1.68
CA ALA A 44 -7.74 5.33 -1.83
C ALA A 44 -6.77 4.39 -2.54
N VAL A 45 -5.99 4.89 -3.50
CA VAL A 45 -4.99 4.13 -4.22
C VAL A 45 -3.82 5.02 -4.62
N VAL A 46 -2.61 4.48 -4.57
CA VAL A 46 -1.41 5.13 -5.11
C VAL A 46 -0.80 4.23 -6.17
N HIS A 47 -0.59 4.78 -7.35
CA HIS A 47 0.16 4.18 -8.44
C HIS A 47 1.55 4.82 -8.48
N LEU A 48 2.57 4.00 -8.44
CA LEU A 48 3.95 4.40 -8.54
C LEU A 48 4.55 3.74 -9.77
N ARG A 49 5.11 4.53 -10.68
CA ARG A 49 5.88 4.04 -11.82
C ARG A 49 7.35 4.27 -11.59
N GLY A 50 8.17 3.39 -12.12
CA GLY A 50 9.61 3.55 -11.98
C GLY A 50 10.42 2.47 -12.67
N LYS A 51 11.72 2.72 -12.74
CA LYS A 51 12.69 1.79 -13.29
C LYS A 51 13.25 0.90 -12.21
N THR A 52 13.37 -0.39 -12.49
CA THR A 52 13.90 -1.37 -11.55
C THR A 52 15.41 -1.55 -11.70
N ARG A 53 16.08 -1.70 -10.56
CA ARG A 53 17.47 -2.16 -10.45
C ARG A 53 17.52 -3.39 -9.54
N LEU A 54 18.11 -4.49 -10.02
CA LEU A 54 18.37 -5.64 -9.17
C LEU A 54 19.55 -5.36 -8.25
N ILE A 55 19.45 -5.86 -7.02
CA ILE A 55 20.55 -5.84 -6.05
C ILE A 55 21.33 -7.15 -6.22
N GLU A 56 22.50 -7.05 -6.83
CA GLU A 56 23.35 -8.19 -7.14
C GLU A 56 24.38 -8.49 -6.03
N SER A 57 24.78 -7.46 -5.29
CA SER A 57 25.73 -7.57 -4.19
C SER A 57 25.09 -8.22 -2.96
N GLU A 58 25.73 -9.30 -2.45
CA GLU A 58 25.30 -9.94 -1.20
C GLU A 58 25.31 -8.96 -0.02
N ALA A 59 26.30 -8.07 0.05
CA ALA A 59 26.40 -7.08 1.10
C ALA A 59 25.27 -6.03 1.03
N GLU A 60 24.90 -5.56 -0.17
CA GLU A 60 23.75 -4.65 -0.34
C GLU A 60 22.43 -5.35 0.01
N LEU A 61 22.27 -6.61 -0.38
CA LEU A 61 21.09 -7.40 -0.06
C LEU A 61 20.95 -7.63 1.44
N GLU A 62 22.04 -7.93 2.12
CA GLU A 62 22.08 -8.05 3.58
C GLU A 62 21.68 -6.73 4.26
N ALA A 63 22.29 -5.62 3.86
CA ALA A 63 21.97 -4.30 4.40
C ALA A 63 20.48 -3.93 4.17
N LEU A 64 19.90 -4.33 3.04
CA LEU A 64 18.45 -4.15 2.79
C LEU A 64 17.61 -4.95 3.78
N VAL A 65 17.95 -6.23 3.99
CA VAL A 65 17.22 -7.11 4.92
C VAL A 65 17.34 -6.61 6.36
N GLU A 66 18.52 -6.15 6.77
CA GLU A 66 18.74 -5.56 8.09
C GLU A 66 17.90 -4.30 8.32
N ARG A 67 17.86 -3.38 7.32
CA ARG A 67 17.02 -2.19 7.39
C ARG A 67 15.54 -2.54 7.51
N LEU A 68 15.04 -3.49 6.72
CA LEU A 68 13.65 -3.96 6.80
C LEU A 68 13.36 -4.57 8.18
N THR A 69 14.25 -5.42 8.68
CA THR A 69 14.13 -6.00 10.03
C THR A 69 14.05 -4.91 11.09
N HIS A 70 14.94 -3.93 11.03
CA HIS A 70 14.94 -2.81 11.97
C HIS A 70 13.61 -2.03 11.94
N VAL A 71 13.09 -1.71 10.75
CA VAL A 71 11.81 -0.97 10.61
C VAL A 71 10.65 -1.73 11.26
N TYR A 72 10.56 -3.05 11.08
CA TYR A 72 9.42 -3.82 11.59
C TYR A 72 9.60 -4.31 13.03
N GLU A 73 10.82 -4.42 13.53
CA GLU A 73 11.10 -4.92 14.88
C GLU A 73 11.34 -3.81 15.91
N SER A 74 11.77 -2.61 15.51
CA SER A 74 12.13 -1.52 16.43
C SER A 74 11.01 -1.11 17.40
N HIS A 75 9.75 -1.35 17.04
CA HIS A 75 8.60 -0.99 17.87
C HIS A 75 8.20 -2.07 18.88
N ARG A 76 8.86 -3.25 18.85
CA ARG A 76 8.54 -4.36 19.73
C ARG A 76 9.28 -4.26 21.04
N PRO A 77 8.70 -4.67 22.18
CA PRO A 77 9.38 -4.65 23.47
C PRO A 77 10.68 -5.48 23.48
N ASN A 78 10.68 -6.59 22.73
CA ASN A 78 11.86 -7.45 22.55
C ASN A 78 12.08 -7.65 21.04
N PRO A 79 12.79 -6.71 20.38
CA PRO A 79 12.99 -6.78 18.94
C PRO A 79 13.82 -8.02 18.58
N TRP A 80 13.34 -8.76 17.59
CA TRP A 80 14.09 -9.87 17.04
C TRP A 80 15.35 -9.35 16.32
N LYS A 81 16.48 -10.01 16.56
CA LYS A 81 17.74 -9.71 15.87
C LYS A 81 18.18 -10.94 15.08
N PRO A 82 18.55 -10.77 13.81
CA PRO A 82 19.07 -11.88 13.02
C PRO A 82 20.39 -12.35 13.61
N ASN A 83 20.43 -13.58 14.09
CA ASN A 83 21.67 -14.27 14.45
C ASN A 83 22.00 -15.27 13.34
N LEU A 84 22.22 -14.73 12.14
CA LEU A 84 22.48 -15.51 10.94
C LEU A 84 23.92 -15.31 10.52
N THR A 85 24.73 -16.38 10.63
CA THR A 85 26.16 -16.36 10.26
C THR A 85 26.48 -17.54 9.37
N GLY A 86 27.62 -17.45 8.68
CA GLY A 86 28.19 -18.53 7.86
C GLY A 86 27.25 -19.03 6.76
N GLU A 87 27.30 -20.33 6.49
CA GLU A 87 26.59 -20.97 5.39
C GLU A 87 25.05 -20.79 5.47
N ARG A 88 24.48 -20.77 6.67
CA ARG A 88 23.04 -20.57 6.86
C ARG A 88 22.60 -19.20 6.36
N ARG A 89 23.37 -18.16 6.64
CA ARG A 89 23.12 -16.80 6.16
C ARG A 89 23.16 -16.75 4.64
N THR A 90 24.26 -17.22 4.03
CA THR A 90 24.41 -17.24 2.58
C THR A 90 23.30 -18.04 1.88
N LYS A 91 22.92 -19.18 2.43
CA LYS A 91 21.81 -19.98 1.90
C LYS A 91 20.47 -19.21 1.90
N LEU A 92 20.17 -18.49 2.97
CA LEU A 92 18.92 -17.70 3.07
C LEU A 92 18.94 -16.50 2.13
N LEU A 93 20.05 -15.77 2.01
CA LEU A 93 20.19 -14.66 1.06
C LEU A 93 20.04 -15.15 -0.39
N ASN A 94 20.55 -16.31 -0.73
CA ASN A 94 20.40 -16.91 -2.06
C ASN A 94 18.94 -17.31 -2.40
N MET A 95 18.04 -17.40 -1.43
CA MET A 95 16.61 -17.70 -1.65
C MET A 95 15.79 -16.46 -2.01
N ILE A 96 16.37 -15.28 -1.92
CA ILE A 96 15.68 -14.01 -2.19
C ILE A 96 16.36 -13.22 -3.30
N VAL A 97 15.62 -12.26 -3.85
CA VAL A 97 16.12 -11.25 -4.79
C VAL A 97 15.74 -9.88 -4.22
N GLY A 98 16.76 -9.03 -4.05
CA GLY A 98 16.58 -7.62 -3.75
C GLY A 98 16.43 -6.82 -5.03
N PHE A 99 15.67 -5.76 -4.95
CA PHE A 99 15.51 -4.79 -6.03
C PHE A 99 15.13 -3.42 -5.47
N GLU A 100 15.47 -2.41 -6.23
CA GLU A 100 15.07 -1.03 -6.00
C GLU A 100 14.23 -0.54 -7.17
N ILE A 101 13.42 0.47 -6.92
CA ILE A 101 12.63 1.15 -7.95
C ILE A 101 12.98 2.63 -7.86
N GLU A 102 13.63 3.14 -8.90
CA GLU A 102 13.81 4.56 -9.11
C GLU A 102 12.48 5.14 -9.60
N VAL A 103 11.82 5.90 -8.72
CA VAL A 103 10.47 6.41 -8.99
C VAL A 103 10.51 7.51 -10.05
N THR A 104 9.72 7.35 -11.11
CA THR A 104 9.58 8.31 -12.20
C THR A 104 8.26 9.06 -12.17
N ASP A 105 7.20 8.43 -11.64
CA ASP A 105 5.88 9.04 -11.52
C ASP A 105 5.11 8.48 -10.31
N ILE A 106 4.34 9.35 -9.64
CA ILE A 106 3.46 8.98 -8.54
C ILE A 106 2.09 9.61 -8.77
N GLN A 107 1.05 8.77 -8.77
CA GLN A 107 -0.33 9.20 -8.90
C GLN A 107 -1.16 8.68 -7.72
N GLY A 108 -1.65 9.59 -6.89
CA GLY A 108 -2.59 9.28 -5.82
C GLY A 108 -4.02 9.58 -6.24
N LYS A 109 -4.96 8.69 -5.90
CA LYS A 109 -6.39 8.93 -6.09
C LYS A 109 -7.16 8.59 -4.83
N PHE A 110 -7.88 9.59 -4.34
CA PHE A 110 -8.82 9.49 -3.23
C PHE A 110 -10.22 9.80 -3.77
N LYS A 111 -11.00 8.76 -4.00
CA LYS A 111 -12.42 8.88 -4.36
C LYS A 111 -13.23 8.63 -3.10
N LEU A 112 -13.70 9.70 -2.45
CA LEU A 112 -14.31 9.69 -1.12
C LEU A 112 -15.63 10.45 -1.09
N SER A 113 -16.38 10.46 -2.19
CA SER A 113 -17.66 11.17 -2.34
C SER A 113 -17.55 12.69 -2.21
N GLN A 114 -16.39 13.32 -2.50
CA GLN A 114 -16.13 14.75 -2.31
C GLN A 114 -17.08 15.67 -3.11
N HIS A 115 -17.66 15.16 -4.20
CA HIS A 115 -18.62 15.87 -5.06
C HIS A 115 -20.05 15.83 -4.54
N ARG A 116 -20.32 15.10 -3.43
CA ARG A 116 -21.66 14.99 -2.85
C ARG A 116 -21.95 16.10 -1.86
N PRO A 117 -23.25 16.45 -1.64
CA PRO A 117 -23.64 17.33 -0.53
C PRO A 117 -23.10 16.85 0.82
N THR A 118 -22.81 17.77 1.70
CA THR A 118 -22.25 17.48 3.04
C THR A 118 -23.09 16.47 3.82
N GLU A 119 -24.41 16.56 3.73
CA GLU A 119 -25.33 15.62 4.39
C GLU A 119 -25.16 14.19 3.88
N ASP A 120 -25.02 14.01 2.57
CA ASP A 120 -24.76 12.69 1.97
C ASP A 120 -23.40 12.14 2.39
N GLN A 121 -22.36 13.01 2.43
CA GLN A 121 -21.03 12.60 2.92
C GLN A 121 -21.08 12.16 4.38
N GLN A 122 -21.76 12.91 5.25
CA GLN A 122 -21.91 12.56 6.66
C GLN A 122 -22.66 11.25 6.86
N SER A 123 -23.76 11.04 6.12
CA SER A 123 -24.51 9.78 6.15
C SER A 123 -23.63 8.58 5.76
N VAL A 124 -22.81 8.71 4.71
CA VAL A 124 -21.88 7.65 4.30
C VAL A 124 -20.84 7.37 5.39
N VAL A 125 -20.25 8.42 5.98
CA VAL A 125 -19.27 8.28 7.08
C VAL A 125 -19.89 7.55 8.26
N GLU A 126 -21.12 7.90 8.65
CA GLU A 126 -21.81 7.24 9.75
C GLU A 126 -22.07 5.77 9.48
N LYS A 127 -22.60 5.43 8.28
CA LYS A 127 -22.89 4.04 7.90
C LYS A 127 -21.63 3.18 7.84
N LEU A 128 -20.57 3.67 7.22
CA LEU A 128 -19.29 2.96 7.14
C LEU A 128 -18.60 2.86 8.50
N GLY A 129 -18.72 3.89 9.35
CA GLY A 129 -18.12 3.91 10.68
C GLY A 129 -18.75 2.91 11.65
N GLN A 130 -20.01 2.51 11.42
CA GLN A 130 -20.73 1.50 12.21
C GLN A 130 -20.51 0.06 11.70
N SER A 131 -19.76 -0.12 10.61
CA SER A 131 -19.52 -1.44 10.03
C SER A 131 -18.62 -2.31 10.91
N SER A 132 -18.85 -3.62 10.89
CA SER A 132 -17.92 -4.60 11.45
C SER A 132 -16.69 -4.84 10.56
N ASN A 133 -16.70 -4.36 9.32
CA ASN A 133 -15.60 -4.48 8.38
C ASN A 133 -14.59 -3.34 8.59
N GLN A 134 -13.39 -3.67 9.07
CA GLN A 134 -12.33 -2.68 9.36
C GLN A 134 -11.92 -1.85 8.14
N THR A 135 -12.03 -2.39 6.93
CA THR A 135 -11.73 -1.65 5.69
C THR A 135 -12.76 -0.55 5.45
N GLU A 136 -14.04 -0.80 5.72
CA GLU A 136 -15.12 0.19 5.63
C GLU A 136 -14.95 1.29 6.68
N VAL A 137 -14.64 0.91 7.92
CA VAL A 137 -14.33 1.87 9.01
C VAL A 137 -13.14 2.76 8.64
N ALA A 138 -12.10 2.19 8.02
CA ALA A 138 -10.95 2.95 7.56
C ALA A 138 -11.31 3.95 6.44
N VAL A 139 -12.27 3.62 5.56
CA VAL A 139 -12.79 4.59 4.57
C VAL A 139 -13.53 5.73 5.27
N ALA A 140 -14.37 5.45 6.27
CA ALA A 140 -15.04 6.49 7.05
C ALA A 140 -14.03 7.44 7.71
N THR A 141 -12.94 6.91 8.26
CA THR A 141 -11.86 7.70 8.86
C THR A 141 -11.19 8.61 7.82
N LEU A 142 -10.88 8.08 6.62
CA LEU A 142 -10.33 8.89 5.53
C LEU A 142 -11.28 9.99 5.09
N MET A 143 -12.58 9.69 4.93
CA MET A 143 -13.60 10.68 4.55
C MET A 143 -13.69 11.82 5.56
N SER A 144 -13.59 11.51 6.86
CA SER A 144 -13.62 12.51 7.95
C SER A 144 -12.37 13.39 7.98
N GLY A 145 -11.24 12.92 7.48
CA GLY A 145 -9.96 13.66 7.43
C GLY A 145 -9.79 14.53 6.17
N VAL A 146 -10.58 14.30 5.12
CA VAL A 146 -10.52 15.09 3.88
C VAL A 146 -11.45 16.28 4.03
N ARG A 147 -10.89 17.50 4.02
CA ARG A 147 -11.71 18.73 3.95
C ARG A 147 -12.49 18.75 2.63
N PRO A 148 -13.75 19.21 2.60
CA PRO A 148 -14.46 19.46 1.36
C PRO A 148 -13.61 20.36 0.47
N ALA A 149 -13.52 20.01 -0.83
CA ALA A 149 -12.92 20.91 -1.78
C ALA A 149 -13.80 22.16 -1.85
N GLU A 150 -13.23 23.29 -1.48
CA GLU A 150 -13.87 24.59 -1.74
C GLU A 150 -13.83 24.80 -3.27
N PHE A 151 -14.99 24.74 -3.91
CA PHE A 151 -15.17 25.06 -5.33
C PHE A 151 -15.59 26.52 -5.47
#